data_8f5d257474525fab91d7e7f5a4e3a18e
#
_entry.id   8f5d257474525fab91d7e7f5a4e3a18e
#
_cell.length_a   1.000
_cell.length_b   1.000
_cell.length_c   1.000
_cell.angle_alpha   90.00
_cell.angle_beta   90.00
_cell.angle_gamma   90.00
#
_symmetry.space_group_name_H-M   'P 1'
#
loop_
_entity.id
_entity.type
_entity.pdbx_description
1 polymer ?
#
loop_
_entity_poly.entity_id
_entity_poly.type
_entity_poly.pdbx_seq_one_letter_code
_entity_poly.pdbx_strand_id
1 'polypeptide(L)'
;NYLLSKYKQKVFMNKFFLFIILFVALVSCAKKEEFKESIIKEKSLDLQVLEAYQEGMKNLESGDVLYAAKKFNEAEILFPQSEWAPKSALMAAYSYYIQDYYGDTIAELERFLRVYPLNKNLDYVYYLLGVSYYEQIVDEKKDLQSIVKAKKYFEIVIQNYPNTNYSL
;
A
#
# COMPACT_ATOMS: atom_id res chain seq x y z
N ASN A 1 31.63 -26.00 75.78
CA ASN A 1 30.61 -26.26 74.72
C ASN A 1 29.58 -25.10 74.55
N TYR A 2 29.29 -24.32 75.57
CA TYR A 2 28.33 -23.19 75.53
C TYR A 2 28.79 -21.99 74.67
N LEU A 3 30.03 -21.63 74.76
CA LEU A 3 30.61 -20.52 73.96
C LEU A 3 30.71 -20.81 72.47
N LEU A 4 31.01 -22.04 72.09
CA LEU A 4 31.03 -22.50 70.70
C LEU A 4 29.63 -22.54 70.06
N SER A 5 28.62 -22.89 70.81
CA SER A 5 27.21 -22.86 70.36
C SER A 5 26.76 -21.40 70.06
N LYS A 6 27.04 -20.50 70.96
CA LYS A 6 26.72 -19.08 70.83
C LYS A 6 27.43 -18.41 69.66
N TYR A 7 28.69 -18.79 69.43
CA TYR A 7 29.46 -18.32 68.31
C TYR A 7 28.89 -18.83 66.95
N LYS A 8 28.54 -20.09 66.85
CA LYS A 8 27.89 -20.70 65.66
C LYS A 8 26.55 -20.05 65.35
N GLN A 9 25.77 -19.74 66.39
CA GLN A 9 24.47 -19.10 66.25
C GLN A 9 24.60 -17.65 65.75
N LYS A 10 25.61 -16.92 66.25
CA LYS A 10 25.92 -15.52 65.78
C LYS A 10 26.40 -15.48 64.35
N VAL A 11 27.24 -16.42 63.94
CA VAL A 11 27.74 -16.53 62.57
C VAL A 11 26.61 -16.93 61.60
N PHE A 12 25.71 -17.82 62.01
CA PHE A 12 24.54 -18.22 61.24
C PHE A 12 23.59 -17.06 61.05
N MET A 13 23.31 -16.30 62.08
CA MET A 13 22.43 -15.14 62.05
C MET A 13 23.00 -14.01 61.16
N ASN A 14 24.32 -13.75 61.17
CA ASN A 14 24.95 -12.81 60.28
C ASN A 14 24.89 -13.21 58.81
N LYS A 15 25.09 -14.50 58.51
CA LYS A 15 24.94 -15.04 57.13
C LYS A 15 23.51 -14.96 56.64
N PHE A 16 22.55 -15.25 57.48
CA PHE A 16 21.13 -15.14 57.16
C PHE A 16 20.71 -13.69 56.88
N PHE A 17 21.22 -12.76 57.68
CA PHE A 17 20.96 -11.33 57.45
C PHE A 17 21.59 -10.80 56.18
N LEU A 18 22.79 -11.27 55.84
CA LEU A 18 23.45 -10.98 54.54
C LEU A 18 22.68 -11.52 53.38
N PHE A 19 22.07 -12.70 53.50
CA PHE A 19 21.26 -13.30 52.45
C PHE A 19 19.95 -12.54 52.22
N ILE A 20 19.35 -12.02 53.30
CA ILE A 20 18.14 -11.17 53.21
C ILE A 20 18.45 -9.84 52.50
N ILE A 21 19.58 -9.21 52.85
CA ILE A 21 19.99 -7.96 52.21
C ILE A 21 20.27 -8.18 50.72
N LEU A 22 20.92 -9.29 50.35
CA LEU A 22 21.17 -9.64 48.95
C LEU A 22 19.86 -9.88 48.17
N PHE A 23 18.88 -10.53 48.81
CA PHE A 23 17.58 -10.81 48.23
C PHE A 23 16.76 -9.53 48.00
N VAL A 24 16.79 -8.60 48.95
CA VAL A 24 16.14 -7.27 48.85
C VAL A 24 16.78 -6.42 47.74
N ALA A 25 18.12 -6.51 47.56
CA ALA A 25 18.81 -5.81 46.51
C ALA A 25 18.45 -6.30 45.10
N LEU A 26 18.12 -7.60 44.93
CA LEU A 26 17.70 -8.19 43.69
C LEU A 26 16.26 -7.79 43.29
N VAL A 27 15.39 -7.49 44.23
CA VAL A 27 14.00 -7.08 43.96
C VAL A 27 13.91 -5.57 43.64
N SER A 28 14.92 -4.79 43.97
CA SER A 28 14.91 -3.32 43.78
C SER A 28 15.17 -2.88 42.33
N CYS A 29 15.48 -3.79 41.41
CA CYS A 29 15.75 -3.44 39.98
C CYS A 29 14.56 -3.68 39.05
N ALA A 30 13.37 -3.96 39.53
CA ALA A 30 12.17 -3.91 38.70
C ALA A 30 11.69 -2.45 38.59
N LYS A 31 12.42 -1.62 37.81
CA LYS A 31 11.81 -0.42 37.24
C LYS A 31 10.67 -0.91 36.35
N LYS A 32 9.42 -0.72 36.78
CA LYS A 32 8.30 -0.64 35.87
C LYS A 32 8.63 0.50 34.92
N GLU A 33 9.10 0.16 33.71
CA GLU A 33 8.92 1.05 32.59
C GLU A 33 7.42 1.22 32.45
N GLU A 34 6.89 2.36 32.87
CA GLU A 34 5.60 2.80 32.37
C GLU A 34 5.77 2.86 30.86
N PHE A 35 5.15 1.89 30.19
CA PHE A 35 4.94 1.92 28.77
C PHE A 35 4.11 3.19 28.53
N LYS A 36 4.79 4.30 28.26
CA LYS A 36 4.13 5.47 27.70
C LYS A 36 3.57 4.99 26.38
N GLU A 37 2.29 4.61 26.38
CA GLU A 37 1.54 4.51 25.13
C GLU A 37 1.92 5.72 24.30
N SER A 38 2.64 5.48 23.21
CA SER A 38 2.97 6.56 22.30
C SER A 38 1.63 7.12 21.84
N ILE A 39 1.38 8.38 22.14
CA ILE A 39 0.14 9.12 21.78
C ILE A 39 0.04 9.31 20.25
N ILE A 40 0.97 8.74 19.50
CA ILE A 40 0.87 8.60 18.06
C ILE A 40 -0.13 7.45 17.83
N LYS A 41 -1.41 7.79 17.80
CA LYS A 41 -2.42 6.90 17.18
C LYS A 41 -2.01 6.79 15.71
N GLU A 42 -1.38 5.67 15.35
CA GLU A 42 -1.20 5.35 13.94
C GLU A 42 -2.58 5.44 13.28
N LYS A 43 -2.67 6.25 12.22
CA LYS A 43 -3.89 6.33 11.42
C LYS A 43 -4.20 4.92 10.91
N SER A 44 -5.47 4.52 10.93
CA SER A 44 -5.85 3.24 10.34
C SER A 44 -5.42 3.21 8.87
N LEU A 45 -5.09 2.04 8.36
CA LEU A 45 -4.70 1.87 6.95
C LEU A 45 -5.77 2.43 6.00
N ASP A 46 -7.04 2.21 6.31
CA ASP A 46 -8.15 2.75 5.51
C ASP A 46 -8.11 4.27 5.41
N LEU A 47 -7.79 4.95 6.50
CA LEU A 47 -7.69 6.41 6.50
C LEU A 47 -6.47 6.88 5.71
N GLN A 48 -5.34 6.19 5.81
CA GLN A 48 -4.13 6.53 5.04
C GLN A 48 -4.36 6.36 3.53
N VAL A 49 -5.03 5.28 3.12
CA VAL A 49 -5.42 5.03 1.73
C VAL A 49 -6.34 6.12 1.21
N LEU A 50 -7.37 6.47 2.00
CA LEU A 50 -8.32 7.51 1.62
C LEU A 50 -7.62 8.87 1.46
N GLU A 51 -6.72 9.23 2.38
CA GLU A 51 -5.95 10.47 2.29
C GLU A 51 -5.06 10.51 1.04
N ALA A 52 -4.33 9.41 0.76
CA ALA A 52 -3.51 9.31 -0.44
C ALA A 52 -4.36 9.41 -1.72
N TYR A 53 -5.51 8.75 -1.76
CA TYR A 53 -6.43 8.84 -2.89
C TYR A 53 -6.98 10.27 -3.08
N GLN A 54 -7.41 10.93 -1.99
CA GLN A 54 -7.91 12.31 -2.04
C GLN A 54 -6.83 13.29 -2.47
N GLU A 55 -5.59 13.10 -2.01
CA GLU A 55 -4.46 13.89 -2.46
C GLU A 55 -4.18 13.69 -3.95
N GLY A 56 -4.28 12.45 -4.44
CA GLY A 56 -4.23 12.14 -5.87
C GLY A 56 -5.29 12.89 -6.66
N MET A 57 -6.54 12.84 -6.23
CA MET A 57 -7.65 13.57 -6.87
C MET A 57 -7.40 15.08 -6.93
N LYS A 58 -6.99 15.67 -5.81
CA LYS A 58 -6.69 17.10 -5.73
C LYS A 58 -5.60 17.52 -6.71
N ASN A 59 -4.52 16.72 -6.83
CA ASN A 59 -3.43 17.01 -7.74
C ASN A 59 -3.83 16.79 -9.20
N LEU A 60 -4.68 15.80 -9.48
CA LEU A 60 -5.26 15.60 -10.80
C LEU A 60 -6.07 16.83 -11.25
N GLU A 61 -6.94 17.34 -10.38
CA GLU A 61 -7.74 18.55 -10.62
C GLU A 61 -6.89 19.81 -10.82
N SER A 62 -5.75 19.90 -10.15
CA SER A 62 -4.81 21.04 -10.31
C SER A 62 -3.88 20.89 -11.51
N GLY A 63 -3.92 19.77 -12.23
CA GLY A 63 -3.10 19.48 -13.40
C GLY A 63 -1.71 18.90 -13.09
N ASP A 64 -1.39 18.62 -11.83
CA ASP A 64 -0.15 17.90 -11.46
C ASP A 64 -0.38 16.38 -11.56
N VAL A 65 -0.47 15.91 -12.78
CA VAL A 65 -0.86 14.53 -13.09
C VAL A 65 0.17 13.49 -12.69
N LEU A 66 1.47 13.83 -12.73
CA LEU A 66 2.53 12.90 -12.31
C LEU A 66 2.52 12.69 -10.80
N TYR A 67 2.30 13.77 -10.06
CA TYR A 67 2.15 13.64 -8.62
C TYR A 67 0.83 12.96 -8.24
N ALA A 68 -0.25 13.22 -9.00
CA ALA A 68 -1.53 12.50 -8.84
C ALA A 68 -1.33 10.99 -9.03
N ALA A 69 -0.69 10.56 -10.13
CA ALA A 69 -0.39 9.16 -10.39
C ALA A 69 0.43 8.52 -9.27
N LYS A 70 1.45 9.24 -8.76
CA LYS A 70 2.24 8.79 -7.60
C LYS A 70 1.37 8.56 -6.37
N LYS A 71 0.44 9.47 -6.06
CA LYS A 71 -0.44 9.36 -4.90
C LYS A 71 -1.48 8.24 -5.03
N PHE A 72 -1.99 8.01 -6.22
CA PHE A 72 -2.83 6.87 -6.50
C PHE A 72 -2.07 5.55 -6.35
N ASN A 73 -0.83 5.45 -6.84
CA ASN A 73 0.00 4.27 -6.64
C ASN A 73 0.35 4.06 -5.15
N GLU A 74 0.57 5.12 -4.38
CA GLU A 74 0.75 5.05 -2.93
C GLU A 74 -0.50 4.46 -2.26
N ALA A 75 -1.70 4.93 -2.61
CA ALA A 75 -2.96 4.42 -2.09
C ALA A 75 -3.16 2.92 -2.39
N GLU A 76 -2.80 2.46 -3.60
CA GLU A 76 -2.84 1.05 -3.96
C GLU A 76 -1.92 0.19 -3.07
N ILE A 77 -0.68 0.66 -2.85
CA ILE A 77 0.36 -0.08 -2.12
C ILE A 77 0.07 -0.12 -0.61
N LEU A 78 -0.51 0.93 -0.04
CA LEU A 78 -0.82 1.01 1.39
C LEU A 78 -1.77 -0.09 1.84
N PHE A 79 -2.77 -0.44 1.05
CA PHE A 79 -3.71 -1.50 1.37
C PHE A 79 -4.18 -2.25 0.12
N PRO A 80 -3.36 -3.18 -0.43
CA PRO A 80 -3.62 -3.84 -1.70
C PRO A 80 -4.90 -4.68 -1.74
N GLN A 81 -5.41 -5.09 -0.57
CA GLN A 81 -6.63 -5.90 -0.44
C GLN A 81 -7.90 -5.06 -0.28
N SER A 82 -7.78 -3.74 -0.24
CA SER A 82 -8.91 -2.84 -0.10
C SER A 82 -9.67 -2.67 -1.43
N GLU A 83 -10.92 -2.22 -1.34
CA GLU A 83 -11.68 -1.80 -2.52
C GLU A 83 -11.06 -0.59 -3.24
N TRP A 84 -10.22 0.16 -2.55
CA TRP A 84 -9.51 1.32 -3.07
C TRP A 84 -8.33 0.97 -3.96
N ALA A 85 -7.70 -0.19 -3.75
CA ALA A 85 -6.52 -0.57 -4.50
C ALA A 85 -6.76 -0.62 -6.03
N PRO A 86 -7.73 -1.38 -6.56
CA PRO A 86 -8.00 -1.36 -8.00
C PRO A 86 -8.51 0.00 -8.50
N LYS A 87 -9.23 0.76 -7.68
CA LYS A 87 -9.65 2.11 -8.02
C LYS A 87 -8.46 3.04 -8.21
N SER A 88 -7.51 2.98 -7.28
CA SER A 88 -6.31 3.80 -7.28
C SER A 88 -5.41 3.46 -8.46
N ALA A 89 -5.17 2.17 -8.73
CA ALA A 89 -4.42 1.71 -9.89
C ALA A 89 -5.01 2.24 -11.22
N LEU A 90 -6.34 2.22 -11.34
CA LEU A 90 -7.01 2.74 -12.54
C LEU A 90 -6.91 4.26 -12.66
N MET A 91 -6.98 4.97 -11.54
CA MET A 91 -6.81 6.43 -11.51
C MET A 91 -5.37 6.85 -11.81
N ALA A 92 -4.37 6.06 -11.40
CA ALA A 92 -2.98 6.27 -11.80
C ALA A 92 -2.80 6.18 -13.33
N ALA A 93 -3.35 5.12 -13.94
CA ALA A 93 -3.33 4.96 -15.40
C ALA A 93 -4.07 6.11 -16.11
N TYR A 94 -5.22 6.52 -15.61
CA TYR A 94 -5.98 7.64 -16.13
C TYR A 94 -5.21 8.97 -16.04
N SER A 95 -4.47 9.18 -14.95
CA SER A 95 -3.64 10.38 -14.77
C SER A 95 -2.58 10.50 -15.86
N TYR A 96 -1.93 9.40 -16.22
CA TYR A 96 -0.99 9.36 -17.35
C TYR A 96 -1.68 9.64 -18.69
N TYR A 97 -2.85 9.03 -18.90
CA TYR A 97 -3.61 9.16 -20.14
C TYR A 97 -3.96 10.63 -20.48
N ILE A 98 -4.44 11.39 -19.52
CA ILE A 98 -4.87 12.79 -19.75
C ILE A 98 -3.73 13.77 -20.05
N GLN A 99 -2.48 13.30 -19.93
CA GLN A 99 -1.27 14.06 -20.31
C GLN A 99 -0.55 13.44 -21.50
N ASP A 100 -1.25 12.60 -22.26
CA ASP A 100 -0.72 11.93 -23.45
C ASP A 100 0.50 11.02 -23.17
N TYR A 101 0.71 10.62 -21.90
CA TYR A 101 1.73 9.63 -21.53
C TYR A 101 1.23 8.22 -21.81
N TYR A 102 0.91 7.95 -23.09
CA TYR A 102 0.28 6.69 -23.50
C TYR A 102 1.12 5.45 -23.19
N GLY A 103 2.44 5.56 -23.24
CA GLY A 103 3.34 4.47 -22.87
C GLY A 103 3.17 4.06 -21.41
N ASP A 104 3.14 5.02 -20.49
CA ASP A 104 2.94 4.79 -19.06
C ASP A 104 1.51 4.31 -18.78
N THR A 105 0.52 4.90 -19.48
CA THR A 105 -0.88 4.44 -19.41
C THR A 105 -1.01 2.96 -19.77
N ILE A 106 -0.42 2.54 -20.88
CA ILE A 106 -0.45 1.16 -21.35
C ILE A 106 0.22 0.24 -20.32
N ALA A 107 1.38 0.62 -19.82
CA ALA A 107 2.11 -0.18 -18.83
C ALA A 107 1.29 -0.41 -17.55
N GLU A 108 0.65 0.65 -17.03
CA GLU A 108 -0.22 0.57 -15.84
C GLU A 108 -1.49 -0.25 -16.11
N LEU A 109 -2.14 -0.08 -17.25
CA LEU A 109 -3.35 -0.84 -17.57
C LEU A 109 -3.05 -2.33 -17.83
N GLU A 110 -1.94 -2.66 -18.49
CA GLU A 110 -1.51 -4.04 -18.65
C GLU A 110 -1.12 -4.68 -17.29
N ARG A 111 -0.52 -3.89 -16.38
CA ARG A 111 -0.32 -4.30 -14.99
C ARG A 111 -1.65 -4.54 -14.28
N PHE A 112 -2.61 -3.63 -14.45
CA PHE A 112 -3.96 -3.76 -13.87
C PHE A 112 -4.63 -5.07 -14.28
N LEU A 113 -4.59 -5.44 -15.56
CA LEU A 113 -5.15 -6.70 -16.06
C LEU A 113 -4.53 -7.94 -15.41
N ARG A 114 -3.23 -7.87 -15.08
CA ARG A 114 -2.53 -8.98 -14.39
C ARG A 114 -2.89 -9.07 -12.91
N VAL A 115 -3.04 -7.93 -12.23
CA VAL A 115 -3.26 -7.86 -10.77
C VAL A 115 -4.74 -8.00 -10.42
N TYR A 116 -5.62 -7.45 -11.25
CA TYR A 116 -7.08 -7.38 -11.00
C TYR A 116 -7.91 -8.03 -12.12
N PRO A 117 -7.67 -9.30 -12.50
CA PRO A 117 -8.28 -9.92 -13.67
C PRO A 117 -9.80 -10.11 -13.58
N LEU A 118 -10.40 -9.95 -12.41
CA LEU A 118 -11.84 -10.07 -12.18
C LEU A 118 -12.49 -8.74 -11.76
N ASN A 119 -11.82 -7.61 -12.01
CA ASN A 119 -12.36 -6.31 -11.65
C ASN A 119 -13.58 -5.98 -12.54
N LYS A 120 -14.56 -5.30 -11.94
CA LYS A 120 -15.80 -4.92 -12.63
C LYS A 120 -15.64 -3.86 -13.74
N ASN A 121 -14.51 -3.13 -13.74
CA ASN A 121 -14.22 -2.06 -14.70
C ASN A 121 -13.29 -2.53 -15.84
N LEU A 122 -13.23 -3.83 -16.14
CA LEU A 122 -12.38 -4.35 -17.23
C LEU A 122 -12.80 -3.83 -18.59
N ASP A 123 -14.06 -3.53 -18.80
CA ASP A 123 -14.57 -2.89 -20.00
C ASP A 123 -13.90 -1.54 -20.27
N TYR A 124 -13.82 -0.69 -19.25
CA TYR A 124 -13.11 0.58 -19.32
C TYR A 124 -11.60 0.39 -19.49
N VAL A 125 -10.99 -0.58 -18.81
CA VAL A 125 -9.55 -0.86 -18.92
C VAL A 125 -9.19 -1.26 -20.37
N TYR A 126 -9.96 -2.15 -20.98
CA TYR A 126 -9.74 -2.55 -22.38
C TYR A 126 -10.01 -1.41 -23.35
N TYR A 127 -11.04 -0.61 -23.12
CA TYR A 127 -11.30 0.58 -23.91
C TYR A 127 -10.13 1.56 -23.86
N LEU A 128 -9.64 1.89 -22.64
CA LEU A 128 -8.56 2.85 -22.47
C LEU A 128 -7.22 2.33 -23.04
N LEU A 129 -6.97 1.01 -22.98
CA LEU A 129 -5.86 0.40 -23.71
C LEU A 129 -5.99 0.57 -25.23
N GLY A 130 -7.18 0.31 -25.77
CA GLY A 130 -7.46 0.48 -27.19
C GLY A 130 -7.18 1.92 -27.65
N VAL A 131 -7.71 2.88 -26.92
CA VAL A 131 -7.49 4.32 -27.20
C VAL A 131 -6.01 4.70 -27.05
N SER A 132 -5.34 4.26 -26.00
CA SER A 132 -3.93 4.60 -25.75
C SER A 132 -3.02 4.05 -26.86
N TYR A 133 -3.28 2.84 -27.37
CA TYR A 133 -2.55 2.31 -28.53
C TYR A 133 -2.90 3.05 -29.82
N TYR A 134 -4.16 3.47 -29.98
CA TYR A 134 -4.59 4.23 -31.15
C TYR A 134 -3.93 5.61 -31.20
N GLU A 135 -3.89 6.33 -30.10
CA GLU A 135 -3.28 7.66 -29.99
C GLU A 135 -1.75 7.64 -30.21
N GLN A 136 -1.10 6.49 -30.01
CA GLN A 136 0.33 6.33 -30.31
C GLN A 136 0.64 6.18 -31.80
N ILE A 137 -0.36 6.07 -32.67
CA ILE A 137 -0.15 5.89 -34.09
C ILE A 137 0.27 7.24 -34.71
N VAL A 138 1.56 7.37 -35.02
CA VAL A 138 2.11 8.56 -35.70
C VAL A 138 2.19 8.34 -37.22
N ASP A 139 2.53 7.13 -37.66
CA ASP A 139 2.66 6.74 -39.06
C ASP A 139 2.02 5.34 -39.28
N GLU A 140 0.88 5.33 -39.96
CA GLU A 140 0.11 4.10 -40.23
C GLU A 140 0.92 3.00 -40.94
N LYS A 141 1.97 3.37 -41.65
CA LYS A 141 2.82 2.39 -42.37
C LYS A 141 3.91 1.81 -41.48
N LYS A 142 4.24 2.44 -40.38
CA LYS A 142 5.33 2.04 -39.47
C LYS A 142 4.80 1.46 -38.16
N ASP A 143 3.66 1.94 -37.69
CA ASP A 143 3.12 1.61 -36.36
C ASP A 143 2.11 0.47 -36.39
N LEU A 144 2.36 -0.55 -37.24
CA LEU A 144 1.48 -1.71 -37.38
C LEU A 144 1.15 -2.43 -36.08
N GLN A 145 2.08 -2.46 -35.13
CA GLN A 145 1.86 -3.10 -33.83
C GLN A 145 0.82 -2.34 -33.00
N SER A 146 0.91 -1.00 -32.97
CA SER A 146 -0.06 -0.17 -32.26
C SER A 146 -1.46 -0.31 -32.86
N ILE A 147 -1.56 -0.34 -34.20
CA ILE A 147 -2.83 -0.56 -34.91
C ILE A 147 -3.45 -1.92 -34.53
N VAL A 148 -2.65 -2.99 -34.59
CA VAL A 148 -3.11 -4.35 -34.26
C VAL A 148 -3.54 -4.45 -32.81
N LYS A 149 -2.80 -3.82 -31.89
CA LYS A 149 -3.13 -3.80 -30.46
C LYS A 149 -4.40 -3.00 -30.18
N ALA A 150 -4.53 -1.80 -30.75
CA ALA A 150 -5.74 -0.98 -30.62
C ALA A 150 -6.97 -1.76 -31.10
N LYS A 151 -6.91 -2.33 -32.30
CA LYS A 151 -7.98 -3.17 -32.85
C LYS A 151 -8.34 -4.32 -31.90
N LYS A 152 -7.34 -5.07 -31.43
CA LYS A 152 -7.54 -6.20 -30.51
C LYS A 152 -8.32 -5.77 -29.26
N TYR A 153 -7.93 -4.67 -28.63
CA TYR A 153 -8.56 -4.25 -27.39
C TYR A 153 -9.97 -3.71 -27.61
N PHE A 154 -10.24 -3.00 -28.71
CA PHE A 154 -11.60 -2.62 -29.08
C PHE A 154 -12.48 -3.84 -29.40
N GLU A 155 -11.96 -4.85 -30.08
CA GLU A 155 -12.70 -6.10 -30.34
C GLU A 155 -13.07 -6.81 -29.03
N ILE A 156 -12.17 -6.82 -28.02
CA ILE A 156 -12.49 -7.38 -26.70
C ILE A 156 -13.67 -6.63 -26.06
N VAL A 157 -13.68 -5.30 -26.12
CA VAL A 157 -14.79 -4.50 -25.57
C VAL A 157 -16.11 -4.85 -26.28
N ILE A 158 -16.12 -4.85 -27.60
CA ILE A 158 -17.33 -5.12 -28.40
C ILE A 158 -17.85 -6.54 -28.15
N GLN A 159 -16.98 -7.52 -28.06
CA GLN A 159 -17.38 -8.93 -27.97
C GLN A 159 -17.74 -9.33 -26.53
N ASN A 160 -16.97 -8.89 -25.54
CA ASN A 160 -17.11 -9.35 -24.17
C ASN A 160 -17.96 -8.42 -23.29
N TYR A 161 -18.09 -7.15 -23.71
CA TYR A 161 -18.81 -6.12 -22.96
C TYR A 161 -19.80 -5.33 -23.83
N PRO A 162 -20.68 -6.00 -24.61
CA PRO A 162 -21.49 -5.35 -25.65
C PRO A 162 -22.54 -4.36 -25.13
N ASN A 163 -22.82 -4.38 -23.81
CA ASN A 163 -23.84 -3.53 -23.20
C ASN A 163 -23.26 -2.38 -22.36
N THR A 164 -21.99 -2.06 -22.54
CA THR A 164 -21.34 -0.96 -21.82
C THR A 164 -21.25 0.29 -22.71
N ASN A 165 -21.07 1.44 -22.07
CA ASN A 165 -20.90 2.71 -22.78
C ASN A 165 -19.64 2.76 -23.66
N TYR A 166 -18.74 1.81 -23.50
CA TYR A 166 -17.46 1.73 -24.21
C TYR A 166 -17.52 0.85 -25.46
N SER A 167 -18.62 0.15 -25.68
CA SER A 167 -18.83 -0.76 -26.84
C SER A 167 -19.58 -0.12 -28.01
N LEU A 168 -20.02 1.14 -27.87
CA LEU A 168 -20.83 1.86 -28.85
C LEU A 168 -20.02 2.49 -29.97
#